data_653dbe72e1f00f7ded976bb8972ae1a1
#
_entry.id   653dbe72e1f00f7ded976bb8972ae1a1
#
_cell.length_a   1.000
_cell.length_b   1.000
_cell.length_c   1.000
_cell.angle_alpha   90.00
_cell.angle_beta   90.00
_cell.angle_gamma   90.00
#
_symmetry.space_group_name_H-M   'P 1'
#
loop_
_entity.id
_entity.type
_entity.pdbx_description
1 polymer ?
#
loop_
_entity_poly.entity_id
_entity_poly.type
_entity_poly.pdbx_seq_one_letter_code
_entity_poly.pdbx_strand_id
1 'polypeptide(L)'
;NDYKNSNKVSVLAVGKKANDAFRRTPHHIMGTDMPHHLNELFDNLNFDKVSEAALKIMKAFEENQFDRVYLIYNQFKNAAVQIPMAERFLPIESHKADAHVKSRADYIFEPNQEYIVNELIPKTLKTQFYKAILDSVAAEHGSRMTAMHKATDNAKEMLRSLKISYNKARQAAI
;
A
#
# COMPACT_ATOMS: atom_id res chain seq x y z
N ASN A 1 3.03 -14.00 -11.60
CA ASN A 1 2.65 -15.31 -12.21
C ASN A 1 3.11 -16.52 -11.37
N ASP A 2 4.03 -16.34 -10.43
CA ASP A 2 4.67 -17.44 -9.68
C ASP A 2 3.75 -18.16 -8.68
N TYR A 3 2.59 -17.56 -8.38
CA TYR A 3 1.65 -18.05 -7.36
C TYR A 3 0.28 -18.44 -7.91
N LYS A 4 0.11 -18.45 -9.24
CA LYS A 4 -1.19 -18.70 -9.89
C LYS A 4 -1.81 -20.07 -9.58
N ASN A 5 -0.99 -21.04 -9.17
CA ASN A 5 -1.40 -22.41 -8.85
C ASN A 5 -1.20 -22.80 -7.37
N SER A 6 -0.86 -21.85 -6.50
CA SER A 6 -0.68 -22.20 -5.09
C SER A 6 -1.96 -21.89 -4.32
N ASN A 7 -2.59 -22.93 -3.78
CA ASN A 7 -3.71 -22.84 -2.83
C ASN A 7 -3.28 -22.23 -1.47
N LYS A 8 -2.08 -21.64 -1.40
CA LYS A 8 -1.44 -21.15 -0.17
C LYS A 8 -1.23 -19.64 -0.15
N VAL A 9 -1.96 -18.88 -0.97
CA VAL A 9 -1.90 -17.41 -0.96
C VAL A 9 -3.03 -16.88 -0.11
N SER A 10 -2.68 -16.13 0.94
CA SER A 10 -3.63 -15.41 1.79
C SER A 10 -3.45 -13.90 1.59
N VAL A 11 -4.56 -13.17 1.52
CA VAL A 11 -4.58 -11.72 1.32
C VAL A 11 -5.17 -11.04 2.54
N LEU A 12 -4.37 -10.20 3.19
CA LEU A 12 -4.83 -9.28 4.23
C LEU A 12 -5.14 -7.93 3.56
N ALA A 13 -6.42 -7.61 3.45
CA ALA A 13 -6.86 -6.38 2.82
C ALA A 13 -6.71 -5.19 3.77
N VAL A 14 -6.05 -4.12 3.28
CA VAL A 14 -5.99 -2.82 3.95
C VAL A 14 -6.88 -1.84 3.18
N GLY A 15 -7.99 -1.44 3.81
CA GLY A 15 -8.99 -0.56 3.22
C GLY A 15 -10.21 -1.29 2.64
N LYS A 16 -11.35 -0.58 2.68
CA LYS A 16 -12.68 -1.12 2.36
C LYS A 16 -12.78 -1.72 0.96
N LYS A 17 -12.25 -1.02 -0.06
CA LYS A 17 -12.35 -1.49 -1.47
C LYS A 17 -11.56 -2.77 -1.71
N ALA A 18 -10.36 -2.88 -1.12
CA ALA A 18 -9.58 -4.11 -1.20
C ALA A 18 -10.31 -5.26 -0.47
N ASN A 19 -10.86 -5.00 0.71
CA ASN A 19 -11.64 -5.98 1.44
C ASN A 19 -12.87 -6.46 0.65
N ASP A 20 -13.65 -5.56 0.06
CA ASP A 20 -14.82 -5.90 -0.75
C ASP A 20 -14.45 -6.78 -1.97
N ALA A 21 -13.28 -6.53 -2.57
CA ALA A 21 -12.78 -7.31 -3.70
C ALA A 21 -12.36 -8.73 -3.31
N PHE A 22 -11.70 -8.90 -2.16
CA PHE A 22 -11.16 -10.19 -1.74
C PHE A 22 -12.08 -11.00 -0.84
N ARG A 23 -13.05 -10.39 -0.17
CA ARG A 23 -13.96 -11.04 0.79
C ARG A 23 -14.63 -12.30 0.27
N ARG A 24 -14.92 -12.38 -1.03
CA ARG A 24 -15.60 -13.52 -1.68
C ARG A 24 -14.63 -14.48 -2.37
N THR A 25 -13.33 -14.26 -2.23
CA THR A 25 -12.30 -15.10 -2.86
C THR A 25 -11.76 -16.11 -1.87
N PRO A 26 -11.26 -17.27 -2.32
CA PRO A 26 -10.61 -18.25 -1.45
C PRO A 26 -9.29 -17.76 -0.84
N HIS A 27 -8.81 -16.61 -1.28
CA HIS A 27 -7.56 -16.01 -0.79
C HIS A 27 -7.76 -15.06 0.41
N HIS A 28 -9.02 -14.81 0.80
CA HIS A 28 -9.28 -13.99 1.98
C HIS A 28 -8.73 -14.70 3.24
N ILE A 29 -8.02 -13.95 4.08
CA ILE A 29 -7.42 -14.51 5.29
C ILE A 29 -8.52 -14.94 6.26
N MET A 30 -8.56 -16.22 6.57
CA MET A 30 -9.53 -16.83 7.48
C MET A 30 -8.84 -17.79 8.43
N GLY A 31 -9.37 -17.92 9.64
CA GLY A 31 -8.93 -18.94 10.60
C GLY A 31 -7.57 -18.72 11.24
N THR A 32 -7.07 -17.49 11.23
CA THR A 32 -5.86 -17.04 11.93
C THR A 32 -6.22 -16.01 12.98
N ASP A 33 -5.34 -15.77 13.94
CA ASP A 33 -5.47 -14.67 14.92
C ASP A 33 -5.28 -13.28 14.29
N MET A 34 -5.07 -13.26 12.98
CA MET A 34 -4.95 -12.03 12.19
C MET A 34 -6.32 -11.38 11.99
N PRO A 35 -6.41 -10.05 12.05
CA PRO A 35 -7.64 -9.33 11.72
C PRO A 35 -8.05 -9.63 10.28
N HIS A 36 -9.35 -9.86 10.05
CA HIS A 36 -9.86 -10.15 8.70
C HIS A 36 -9.66 -8.98 7.71
N HIS A 37 -9.53 -7.77 8.22
CA HIS A 37 -9.28 -6.57 7.44
C HIS A 37 -8.72 -5.45 8.34
N LEU A 38 -8.08 -4.50 7.72
CA LEU A 38 -7.51 -3.32 8.37
C LEU A 38 -8.17 -2.03 7.81
N ASN A 39 -9.50 -2.02 7.73
CA ASN A 39 -10.26 -0.88 7.17
C ASN A 39 -10.11 0.39 8.00
N GLU A 40 -10.07 0.25 9.32
CA GLU A 40 -10.03 1.37 10.26
C GLU A 40 -8.69 2.13 10.24
N LEU A 41 -7.64 1.54 9.65
CA LEU A 41 -6.34 2.21 9.56
C LEU A 41 -6.38 3.45 8.68
N PHE A 42 -7.28 3.49 7.67
CA PHE A 42 -7.42 4.64 6.78
C PHE A 42 -8.19 5.80 7.41
N ASP A 43 -9.14 5.50 8.30
CA ASP A 43 -9.98 6.53 8.92
C ASP A 43 -9.21 7.36 9.97
N ASN A 44 -8.22 6.73 10.61
CA ASN A 44 -7.39 7.38 11.62
C ASN A 44 -5.96 6.82 11.55
N LEU A 45 -5.21 7.29 10.54
CA LEU A 45 -3.86 6.83 10.27
C LEU A 45 -2.89 7.37 11.32
N ASN A 46 -2.57 6.52 12.31
CA ASN A 46 -1.59 6.79 13.35
C ASN A 46 -0.51 5.71 13.32
N PHE A 47 0.75 6.11 13.55
CA PHE A 47 1.89 5.19 13.60
C PHE A 47 1.69 4.06 14.61
N ASP A 48 1.09 4.32 15.76
CA ASP A 48 0.90 3.31 16.81
C ASP A 48 -0.03 2.19 16.36
N LYS A 49 -1.18 2.52 15.77
CA LYS A 49 -2.13 1.53 15.23
C LYS A 49 -1.53 0.71 14.09
N VAL A 50 -0.79 1.37 13.21
CA VAL A 50 -0.11 0.69 12.10
C VAL A 50 1.01 -0.20 12.60
N SER A 51 1.75 0.24 13.62
CA SER A 51 2.80 -0.55 14.28
C SER A 51 2.25 -1.79 14.94
N GLU A 52 1.07 -1.71 15.56
CA GLU A 52 0.39 -2.87 16.14
C GLU A 52 0.01 -3.91 15.07
N ALA A 53 -0.50 -3.44 13.92
CA ALA A 53 -0.80 -4.33 12.80
C ALA A 53 0.47 -4.99 12.24
N ALA A 54 1.56 -4.22 12.09
CA ALA A 54 2.84 -4.75 11.65
C ALA A 54 3.40 -5.79 12.63
N LEU A 55 3.27 -5.56 13.94
CA LEU A 55 3.68 -6.52 14.97
C LEU A 55 2.91 -7.85 14.86
N LYS A 56 1.60 -7.81 14.62
CA LYS A 56 0.79 -9.02 14.41
C LYS A 56 1.29 -9.81 13.20
N ILE A 57 1.62 -9.13 12.10
CA ILE A 57 2.16 -9.77 10.89
C ILE A 57 3.53 -10.40 11.17
N MET A 58 4.42 -9.69 11.87
CA MET A 58 5.74 -10.21 12.25
C MET A 58 5.62 -11.43 13.15
N LYS A 59 4.74 -11.39 14.16
CA LYS A 59 4.49 -12.51 15.05
C LYS A 59 3.95 -13.74 14.31
N ALA A 60 2.99 -13.57 13.41
CA ALA A 60 2.47 -14.65 12.59
C ALA A 60 3.56 -15.27 11.67
N PHE A 61 4.51 -14.47 11.22
CA PHE A 61 5.67 -14.97 10.47
C PHE A 61 6.63 -15.74 11.36
N GLU A 62 6.94 -15.28 12.57
CA GLU A 62 7.78 -15.98 13.56
C GLU A 62 7.17 -17.34 13.97
N GLU A 63 5.85 -17.41 14.06
CA GLU A 63 5.08 -18.64 14.34
C GLU A 63 4.99 -19.57 13.11
N ASN A 64 5.67 -19.26 12.02
CA ASN A 64 5.66 -20.02 10.76
C ASN A 64 4.26 -20.20 10.13
N GLN A 65 3.34 -19.25 10.37
CA GLN A 65 2.04 -19.25 9.69
C GLN A 65 2.19 -18.88 8.21
N PHE A 66 3.23 -18.12 7.85
CA PHE A 66 3.53 -17.66 6.50
C PHE A 66 5.02 -17.78 6.18
N ASP A 67 5.34 -18.29 4.99
CA ASP A 67 6.73 -18.40 4.51
C ASP A 67 7.27 -17.07 3.94
N ARG A 68 6.38 -16.25 3.38
CA ARG A 68 6.72 -14.98 2.74
C ARG A 68 5.58 -13.97 2.89
N VAL A 69 5.93 -12.74 3.16
CA VAL A 69 4.99 -11.62 3.22
C VAL A 69 5.41 -10.54 2.23
N TYR A 70 4.46 -10.09 1.40
CA TYR A 70 4.64 -9.01 0.45
C TYR A 70 3.69 -7.87 0.75
N LEU A 71 4.18 -6.65 0.63
CA LEU A 71 3.37 -5.43 0.64
C LEU A 71 3.05 -5.03 -0.79
N ILE A 72 1.76 -4.94 -1.11
CA ILE A 72 1.30 -4.47 -2.41
C ILE A 72 0.58 -3.14 -2.18
N TYR A 73 1.13 -2.08 -2.75
CA TYR A 73 0.64 -0.72 -2.54
C TYR A 73 0.92 0.17 -3.75
N ASN A 74 0.27 1.33 -3.79
CA ASN A 74 0.52 2.34 -4.81
C ASN A 74 1.51 3.37 -4.28
N GLN A 75 2.72 3.35 -4.80
CA GLN A 75 3.71 4.36 -4.50
C GLN A 75 3.31 5.70 -5.12
N PHE A 76 3.31 6.75 -4.31
CA PHE A 76 3.02 8.11 -4.77
C PHE A 76 4.25 8.72 -5.44
N LYS A 77 4.15 9.00 -6.75
CA LYS A 77 5.18 9.74 -7.48
C LYS A 77 4.79 11.21 -7.61
N ASN A 78 3.57 11.46 -8.05
CA ASN A 78 2.95 12.79 -8.11
C ASN A 78 1.42 12.62 -8.18
N ALA A 79 0.66 13.73 -8.17
CA ALA A 79 -0.80 13.70 -8.18
C ALA A 79 -1.40 12.97 -9.39
N ALA A 80 -0.70 12.94 -10.53
CA ALA A 80 -1.18 12.32 -11.76
C ALA A 80 -0.66 10.88 -11.97
N VAL A 81 0.45 10.49 -11.31
CA VAL A 81 1.12 9.22 -11.54
C VAL A 81 1.32 8.47 -10.24
N GLN A 82 0.74 7.29 -10.15
CA GLN A 82 0.95 6.33 -9.08
C GLN A 82 1.57 5.06 -9.68
N ILE A 83 2.48 4.45 -8.95
CA ILE A 83 3.20 3.25 -9.39
C ILE A 83 2.79 2.09 -8.48
N PRO A 84 2.12 1.05 -9.01
CA PRO A 84 1.86 -0.14 -8.21
C PRO A 84 3.17 -0.85 -7.89
N MET A 85 3.45 -1.03 -6.61
CA MET A 85 4.64 -1.69 -6.10
C MET A 85 4.26 -2.99 -5.40
N ALA A 86 5.13 -3.99 -5.55
CA ALA A 86 5.11 -5.22 -4.78
C ALA A 86 6.47 -5.36 -4.12
N GLU A 87 6.53 -5.12 -2.83
CA GLU A 87 7.76 -5.11 -2.05
C GLU A 87 7.76 -6.29 -1.08
N ARG A 88 8.87 -7.00 -0.98
CA ARG A 88 9.01 -8.08 -0.02
C ARG A 88 9.19 -7.48 1.37
N PHE A 89 8.31 -7.90 2.28
CA PHE A 89 8.34 -7.46 3.67
C PHE A 89 9.09 -8.45 4.55
N LEU A 90 8.74 -9.74 4.43
CA LEU A 90 9.38 -10.82 5.18
C LEU A 90 9.62 -12.05 4.27
N PRO A 91 10.71 -12.79 4.48
CA PRO A 91 11.88 -12.45 5.27
C PRO A 91 12.67 -11.30 4.67
N ILE A 92 13.45 -10.60 5.49
CA ILE A 92 14.31 -9.51 5.05
C ILE A 92 15.32 -10.04 4.04
N GLU A 93 15.41 -9.40 2.87
CA GLU A 93 16.42 -9.77 1.90
C GLU A 93 17.80 -9.31 2.38
N SER A 94 18.69 -10.26 2.59
CA SER A 94 20.10 -9.98 2.70
C SER A 94 20.58 -9.51 1.32
N HIS A 95 21.04 -8.28 1.20
CA HIS A 95 21.76 -7.87 0.01
C HIS A 95 22.96 -8.81 -0.13
N LYS A 96 22.93 -9.65 -1.18
CA LYS A 96 24.12 -10.40 -1.56
C LYS A 96 25.16 -9.34 -1.90
N ALA A 97 26.14 -9.18 -1.04
CA ALA A 97 27.31 -8.36 -1.36
C ALA A 97 27.83 -8.90 -2.70
N ASP A 98 27.98 -8.01 -3.67
CA ASP A 98 28.55 -8.36 -4.97
C ASP A 98 29.84 -9.16 -4.70
N ALA A 99 29.90 -10.38 -5.27
CA ALA A 99 30.96 -11.34 -5.02
C ALA A 99 32.36 -10.79 -5.38
N HIS A 100 32.43 -9.64 -6.02
CA HIS A 100 33.65 -8.94 -6.37
C HIS A 100 34.18 -7.96 -5.32
N VAL A 101 33.36 -7.58 -4.33
CA VAL A 101 33.81 -6.74 -3.23
C VAL A 101 34.04 -7.62 -2.01
N LYS A 102 35.21 -8.27 -1.93
CA LYS A 102 35.75 -8.85 -0.70
C LYS A 102 36.19 -7.69 0.23
N SER A 103 35.27 -6.81 0.58
CA SER A 103 35.49 -5.87 1.66
C SER A 103 35.42 -6.68 2.95
N ARG A 104 36.58 -6.96 3.54
CA ARG A 104 36.70 -7.34 4.95
C ARG A 104 36.49 -6.09 5.80
N ALA A 105 35.34 -5.43 5.64
CA ALA A 105 34.96 -4.36 6.54
C ALA A 105 34.56 -5.02 7.87
N ASP A 106 35.33 -4.75 8.89
CA ASP A 106 35.01 -5.12 10.25
C ASP A 106 34.07 -4.04 10.79
N TYR A 107 32.79 -4.38 11.01
CA TYR A 107 31.79 -3.42 11.47
C TYR A 107 31.78 -3.39 13.00
N ILE A 108 31.89 -2.20 13.55
CA ILE A 108 31.70 -1.95 14.99
C ILE A 108 30.18 -1.65 15.18
N PHE A 109 29.53 -2.44 16.02
CA PHE A 109 28.11 -2.26 16.33
C PHE A 109 27.93 -1.44 17.61
N GLU A 110 27.18 -0.34 17.53
CA GLU A 110 26.85 0.49 18.69
C GLU A 110 25.31 0.56 18.86
N PRO A 111 24.79 0.28 20.07
CA PRO A 111 25.50 -0.11 21.30
C PRO A 111 25.97 -1.57 21.27
N ASN A 112 25.26 -2.49 20.62
CA ASN A 112 25.64 -3.88 20.38
C ASN A 112 24.76 -4.53 19.31
N GLN A 113 25.18 -5.68 18.80
CA GLN A 113 24.47 -6.41 17.75
C GLN A 113 23.07 -6.88 18.20
N GLU A 114 22.92 -7.28 19.45
CA GLU A 114 21.65 -7.76 20.02
C GLU A 114 20.58 -6.65 20.03
N TYR A 115 20.95 -5.43 20.38
CA TYR A 115 20.05 -4.26 20.34
C TYR A 115 19.59 -3.97 18.91
N ILE A 116 20.49 -4.09 17.93
CA ILE A 116 20.15 -3.86 16.52
C ILE A 116 19.09 -4.89 16.06
N VAL A 117 19.28 -6.15 16.40
CA VAL A 117 18.36 -7.23 15.99
C VAL A 117 17.01 -7.09 16.70
N ASN A 118 17.00 -6.84 18.00
CA ASN A 118 15.78 -6.89 18.81
C ASN A 118 14.96 -5.58 18.76
N GLU A 119 15.61 -4.44 18.52
CA GLU A 119 14.94 -3.13 18.55
C GLU A 119 14.92 -2.45 17.18
N LEU A 120 16.06 -2.35 16.52
CA LEU A 120 16.19 -1.55 15.31
C LEU A 120 15.52 -2.21 14.12
N ILE A 121 15.65 -3.51 13.94
CA ILE A 121 15.02 -4.25 12.83
C ILE A 121 13.50 -4.19 12.93
N PRO A 122 12.84 -4.54 14.05
CA PRO A 122 11.40 -4.39 14.17
C PRO A 122 10.90 -2.96 13.96
N LYS A 123 11.63 -1.96 14.45
CA LYS A 123 11.30 -0.55 14.24
C LYS A 123 11.36 -0.17 12.76
N THR A 124 12.36 -0.65 12.04
CA THR A 124 12.50 -0.42 10.60
C THR A 124 11.35 -1.05 9.82
N LEU A 125 10.97 -2.28 10.14
CA LEU A 125 9.84 -2.96 9.52
C LEU A 125 8.51 -2.23 9.78
N LYS A 126 8.25 -1.78 11.01
CA LYS A 126 7.07 -0.96 11.33
C LYS A 126 7.04 0.31 10.48
N THR A 127 8.20 0.98 10.33
CA THR A 127 8.32 2.19 9.52
C THR A 127 8.10 1.92 8.03
N GLN A 128 8.61 0.81 7.51
CA GLN A 128 8.39 0.37 6.12
C GLN A 128 6.90 0.11 5.85
N PHE A 129 6.24 -0.59 6.75
CA PHE A 129 4.81 -0.86 6.64
C PHE A 129 3.99 0.44 6.70
N TYR A 130 4.32 1.34 7.63
CA TYR A 130 3.68 2.66 7.73
C TYR A 130 3.87 3.50 6.49
N LYS A 131 5.10 3.53 5.93
CA LYS A 131 5.41 4.21 4.67
C LYS A 131 4.54 3.70 3.51
N ALA A 132 4.40 2.38 3.37
CA ALA A 132 3.60 1.78 2.31
C ALA A 132 2.12 2.22 2.38
N ILE A 133 1.56 2.30 3.59
CA ILE A 133 0.18 2.79 3.79
C ILE A 133 0.09 4.28 3.48
N LEU A 134 1.02 5.11 3.96
CA LEU A 134 1.07 6.55 3.66
C LEU A 134 1.14 6.83 2.16
N ASP A 135 2.02 6.13 1.45
CA ASP A 135 2.16 6.24 0.00
C ASP A 135 0.85 5.90 -0.70
N SER A 136 0.17 4.84 -0.26
CA SER A 136 -1.12 4.43 -0.83
C SER A 136 -2.23 5.46 -0.58
N VAL A 137 -2.28 6.05 0.61
CA VAL A 137 -3.24 7.12 0.95
C VAL A 137 -2.97 8.37 0.13
N ALA A 138 -1.71 8.79 0.03
CA ALA A 138 -1.30 9.93 -0.78
C ALA A 138 -1.64 9.71 -2.28
N ALA A 139 -1.41 8.50 -2.79
CA ALA A 139 -1.75 8.10 -4.15
C ALA A 139 -3.25 8.18 -4.42
N GLU A 140 -4.07 7.73 -3.46
CA GLU A 140 -5.54 7.81 -3.55
C GLU A 140 -6.02 9.27 -3.60
N HIS A 141 -5.52 10.10 -2.69
CA HIS A 141 -5.88 11.52 -2.66
C HIS A 141 -5.44 12.27 -3.92
N GLY A 142 -4.25 11.98 -4.45
CA GLY A 142 -3.75 12.53 -5.70
C GLY A 142 -4.64 12.15 -6.89
N SER A 143 -4.99 10.88 -7.01
CA SER A 143 -5.89 10.38 -8.06
C SER A 143 -7.28 11.02 -7.97
N ARG A 144 -7.83 11.13 -6.77
CA ARG A 144 -9.13 11.78 -6.53
C ARG A 144 -9.09 13.25 -6.94
N MET A 145 -8.05 13.98 -6.55
CA MET A 145 -7.87 15.38 -6.92
C MET A 145 -7.84 15.55 -8.43
N THR A 146 -7.05 14.75 -9.12
CA THR A 146 -6.95 14.76 -10.60
C THR A 146 -8.29 14.45 -11.27
N ALA A 147 -9.02 13.45 -10.76
CA ALA A 147 -10.34 13.10 -11.27
C ALA A 147 -11.36 14.23 -11.08
N MET A 148 -11.34 14.91 -9.91
CA MET A 148 -12.22 16.05 -9.64
C MET A 148 -11.91 17.26 -10.54
N HIS A 149 -10.63 17.55 -10.79
CA HIS A 149 -10.25 18.61 -11.74
C HIS A 149 -10.78 18.32 -13.14
N LYS A 150 -10.57 17.09 -13.64
CA LYS A 150 -11.08 16.67 -14.95
C LYS A 150 -12.62 16.73 -15.03
N ALA A 151 -13.31 16.32 -13.96
CA ALA A 151 -14.76 16.44 -13.90
C ALA A 151 -15.25 17.88 -13.95
N THR A 152 -14.54 18.79 -13.26
CA THR A 152 -14.85 20.22 -13.25
C THR A 152 -14.64 20.83 -14.65
N ASP A 153 -13.56 20.48 -15.34
CA ASP A 153 -13.29 20.99 -16.69
C ASP A 153 -14.31 20.46 -17.69
N ASN A 154 -14.67 19.19 -17.64
CA ASN A 154 -15.75 18.62 -18.45
C ASN A 154 -17.10 19.34 -18.19
N ALA A 155 -17.43 19.63 -16.93
CA ALA A 155 -18.64 20.37 -16.59
C ALA A 155 -18.64 21.80 -17.14
N LYS A 156 -17.51 22.50 -17.12
CA LYS A 156 -17.35 23.84 -17.73
C LYS A 156 -17.57 23.79 -19.23
N GLU A 157 -17.02 22.81 -19.91
CA GLU A 157 -17.18 22.63 -21.36
C GLU A 157 -18.63 22.32 -21.72
N MET A 158 -19.30 21.44 -20.97
CA MET A 158 -20.72 21.15 -21.15
C MET A 158 -21.60 22.39 -20.93
N LEU A 159 -21.31 23.19 -19.88
CA LEU A 159 -22.02 24.44 -19.63
C LEU A 159 -21.87 25.42 -20.80
N ARG A 160 -20.66 25.52 -21.36
CA ARG A 160 -20.40 26.36 -22.55
C ARG A 160 -21.21 25.89 -23.75
N SER A 161 -21.22 24.61 -24.04
CA SER A 161 -21.98 24.04 -25.16
C SER A 161 -23.48 24.26 -25.01
N LEU A 162 -24.01 24.07 -23.79
CA LEU A 162 -25.43 24.32 -23.49
C LEU A 162 -25.80 25.81 -23.65
N LYS A 163 -24.95 26.73 -23.22
CA LYS A 163 -25.17 28.19 -23.44
C LYS A 163 -25.23 28.53 -24.94
N ILE A 164 -24.36 27.94 -25.75
CA ILE A 164 -24.38 28.13 -27.19
C ILE A 164 -25.64 27.57 -27.81
N SER A 165 -26.04 26.36 -27.42
CA SER A 165 -27.29 25.72 -27.90
C SER A 165 -28.51 26.50 -27.48
N TYR A 166 -28.57 27.00 -26.26
CA TYR A 166 -29.66 27.86 -25.77
C TYR A 166 -29.74 29.17 -26.62
N ASN A 167 -28.65 29.84 -26.84
CA ASN A 167 -28.63 31.06 -27.65
C ASN A 167 -29.07 30.81 -29.08
N LYS A 168 -28.65 29.69 -29.72
CA LYS A 168 -29.11 29.29 -31.07
C LYS A 168 -30.60 29.03 -31.08
N ALA A 169 -31.14 28.30 -30.12
CA ALA A 169 -32.58 28.01 -30.01
C ALA A 169 -33.36 29.33 -29.81
N ARG A 170 -32.89 30.23 -28.97
CA ARG A 170 -33.48 31.53 -28.73
C ARG A 170 -33.56 32.37 -30.05
N GLN A 171 -32.44 32.40 -30.80
CA GLN A 171 -32.40 33.11 -32.08
C GLN A 171 -33.32 32.49 -33.15
N ALA A 172 -33.50 31.19 -33.14
CA ALA A 172 -34.41 30.50 -34.05
C ALA A 172 -35.90 30.67 -33.72
N ALA A 173 -36.21 31.06 -32.47
CA ALA A 173 -37.57 31.28 -31.99
C ALA A 173 -38.08 32.74 -32.15
N ILE A 174 -37.22 33.64 -32.62
CA ILE A 174 -37.53 35.05 -32.99
C ILE A 174 -37.72 35.14 -34.48
#